data_9db32a722ac0b69c08303b6fb9b7ae34
#
_entry.id   9db32a722ac0b69c08303b6fb9b7ae34
#
_cell.length_a   1.000
_cell.length_b   1.000
_cell.length_c   1.000
_cell.angle_alpha   90.00
_cell.angle_beta   90.00
_cell.angle_gamma   90.00
#
_symmetry.space_group_name_H-M   'P 1'
#
loop_
_entity.id
_entity.type
_entity.pdbx_description
1 polymer ?
#
loop_
_entity_poly.entity_id
_entity_poly.type
_entity_poly.pdbx_seq_one_letter_code
_entity_poly.pdbx_strand_id
1 'polypeptide(L)'
;TDNGSCITPVYGCTDSSMFNYNPLANTDNGTCIPFVYGCTNPIALNYDPLANTDDLSCILPIYGCMDSTAFNYNSLANVDNGSCLPVILGCTDPIALNYCDSCNTDDFSCILPIYGCTDSTMFNYNPLANVDNNSCAPYVYGCTDPSMLNYDPLANTENFSCIPFIYGCMDSTALNYD
;
A
#
# COMPACT_ATOMS: atom_id res chain seq x y z
N THR A 1 -37.80 -62.19 56.94
CA THR A 1 -37.50 -62.37 55.51
C THR A 1 -37.43 -60.99 54.87
N ASP A 2 -36.26 -60.65 54.35
CA ASP A 2 -35.98 -59.39 53.57
C ASP A 2 -37.00 -59.42 52.38
N ASN A 3 -37.82 -58.37 52.24
CA ASN A 3 -38.74 -58.20 51.13
C ASN A 3 -38.13 -57.48 49.90
N GLY A 4 -36.81 -57.27 49.87
CA GLY A 4 -36.14 -56.60 48.76
C GLY A 4 -36.34 -55.08 48.65
N SER A 5 -36.95 -54.48 49.72
CA SER A 5 -37.23 -53.02 49.72
C SER A 5 -36.12 -52.19 50.28
N CYS A 6 -34.94 -52.78 50.56
CA CYS A 6 -33.77 -52.01 51.02
C CYS A 6 -33.30 -51.09 49.95
N ILE A 7 -33.31 -49.78 50.19
CA ILE A 7 -32.77 -48.74 49.34
C ILE A 7 -31.35 -48.44 49.89
N THR A 8 -30.34 -48.72 49.08
CA THR A 8 -28.97 -48.34 49.43
C THR A 8 -28.75 -46.83 49.29
N PRO A 9 -28.07 -46.18 50.23
CA PRO A 9 -27.79 -44.75 50.09
C PRO A 9 -26.82 -44.52 48.96
N VAL A 10 -27.17 -43.58 48.06
CA VAL A 10 -26.33 -43.01 47.01
C VAL A 10 -26.07 -41.56 47.41
N TYR A 11 -24.83 -41.32 47.82
CA TYR A 11 -24.44 -39.99 48.31
C TYR A 11 -24.06 -39.07 47.16
N GLY A 12 -24.42 -37.78 47.25
CA GLY A 12 -24.11 -36.71 46.29
C GLY A 12 -24.91 -35.45 46.57
N CYS A 13 -24.73 -34.44 45.73
CA CYS A 13 -25.57 -33.26 45.78
C CYS A 13 -26.97 -33.55 45.24
N THR A 14 -28.02 -33.36 46.07
CA THR A 14 -29.43 -33.63 45.74
C THR A 14 -30.21 -32.40 45.31
N ASP A 15 -29.59 -31.21 45.34
CA ASP A 15 -30.20 -29.96 44.90
C ASP A 15 -29.98 -29.75 43.38
N SER A 16 -31.08 -29.80 42.61
CA SER A 16 -31.06 -29.67 41.15
C SER A 16 -30.66 -28.24 40.66
N SER A 17 -30.59 -27.25 41.54
CA SER A 17 -30.14 -25.89 41.25
C SER A 17 -28.62 -25.74 41.35
N MET A 18 -27.90 -26.80 41.70
CA MET A 18 -26.44 -26.76 41.91
C MET A 18 -25.67 -27.34 40.73
N PHE A 19 -24.46 -26.85 40.50
CA PHE A 19 -23.58 -27.21 39.38
C PHE A 19 -23.25 -28.72 39.35
N ASN A 20 -23.00 -29.32 40.50
CA ASN A 20 -22.65 -30.73 40.64
C ASN A 20 -23.81 -31.61 41.09
N TYR A 21 -25.08 -31.23 40.75
CA TYR A 21 -26.27 -32.05 41.00
C TYR A 21 -26.11 -33.47 40.46
N ASN A 22 -26.39 -34.45 41.32
CA ASN A 22 -26.40 -35.85 40.94
C ASN A 22 -27.83 -36.41 40.98
N PRO A 23 -28.47 -36.65 39.82
CA PRO A 23 -29.87 -37.13 39.79
C PRO A 23 -30.05 -38.54 40.38
N LEU A 24 -28.96 -39.29 40.61
CA LEU A 24 -29.00 -40.63 41.23
C LEU A 24 -28.81 -40.58 42.75
N ALA A 25 -28.36 -39.44 43.29
CA ALA A 25 -28.22 -39.30 44.76
C ALA A 25 -29.57 -39.24 45.43
N ASN A 26 -29.70 -40.05 46.51
CA ASN A 26 -30.86 -40.05 47.40
C ASN A 26 -30.52 -39.60 48.82
N THR A 27 -29.27 -39.27 49.07
CA THR A 27 -28.73 -38.76 50.33
C THR A 27 -27.73 -37.66 50.07
N ASP A 28 -28.08 -36.45 50.55
CA ASP A 28 -27.17 -35.32 50.44
C ASP A 28 -25.91 -35.50 51.29
N ASN A 29 -24.76 -35.27 50.74
CA ASN A 29 -23.45 -35.40 51.42
C ASN A 29 -22.82 -34.02 51.75
N GLY A 30 -23.55 -32.91 51.55
CA GLY A 30 -23.09 -31.55 51.80
C GLY A 30 -22.03 -31.02 50.82
N THR A 31 -21.86 -31.64 49.63
CA THR A 31 -20.87 -31.23 48.63
C THR A 31 -21.45 -30.41 47.49
N CYS A 32 -22.67 -29.89 47.62
CA CYS A 32 -23.28 -29.05 46.61
C CYS A 32 -22.45 -27.79 46.32
N ILE A 33 -22.18 -27.57 45.03
CA ILE A 33 -21.39 -26.43 44.53
C ILE A 33 -22.33 -25.54 43.72
N PRO A 34 -22.46 -24.25 44.04
CA PRO A 34 -23.29 -23.34 43.26
C PRO A 34 -22.68 -23.07 41.87
N PHE A 35 -23.54 -22.66 40.92
CA PHE A 35 -23.05 -22.12 39.64
C PHE A 35 -22.29 -20.80 39.89
N VAL A 36 -21.08 -20.68 39.37
CA VAL A 36 -20.28 -19.49 39.33
C VAL A 36 -20.04 -19.17 37.86
N TYR A 37 -20.73 -18.16 37.37
CA TYR A 37 -20.67 -17.77 35.97
C TYR A 37 -19.50 -16.82 35.70
N GLY A 38 -18.83 -17.02 34.57
CA GLY A 38 -17.72 -16.19 34.13
C GLY A 38 -16.99 -16.85 32.97
N CYS A 39 -15.94 -16.21 32.46
CA CYS A 39 -15.11 -16.79 31.42
C CYS A 39 -14.27 -17.94 31.95
N THR A 40 -14.50 -19.15 31.46
CA THR A 40 -13.77 -20.37 31.86
C THR A 40 -12.56 -20.69 30.99
N ASN A 41 -12.28 -19.87 29.94
CA ASN A 41 -11.14 -20.07 29.05
C ASN A 41 -9.87 -19.45 29.61
N PRO A 42 -8.82 -20.24 29.97
CA PRO A 42 -7.60 -19.74 30.62
C PRO A 42 -6.73 -18.85 29.73
N ILE A 43 -6.97 -18.82 28.41
CA ILE A 43 -6.24 -17.92 27.50
C ILE A 43 -6.96 -16.58 27.30
N ALA A 44 -8.17 -16.41 27.81
CA ALA A 44 -8.91 -15.15 27.72
C ALA A 44 -8.36 -14.11 28.70
N LEU A 45 -8.44 -12.83 28.30
CA LEU A 45 -7.95 -11.69 29.10
C LEU A 45 -8.75 -11.52 30.41
N ASN A 46 -10.00 -11.96 30.41
CA ASN A 46 -10.93 -11.88 31.54
C ASN A 46 -11.24 -13.27 32.12
N TYR A 47 -10.27 -14.21 32.02
CA TYR A 47 -10.41 -15.53 32.64
C TYR A 47 -10.72 -15.41 34.15
N ASP A 48 -11.76 -16.10 34.62
CA ASP A 48 -12.07 -16.22 36.03
C ASP A 48 -11.80 -17.66 36.52
N PRO A 49 -10.74 -17.86 37.33
CA PRO A 49 -10.39 -19.19 37.84
C PRO A 49 -11.45 -19.76 38.83
N LEU A 50 -12.39 -18.96 39.31
CA LEU A 50 -13.47 -19.40 40.19
C LEU A 50 -14.74 -19.81 39.43
N ALA A 51 -14.86 -19.38 38.16
CA ALA A 51 -15.97 -19.74 37.31
C ALA A 51 -15.97 -21.25 37.00
N ASN A 52 -17.13 -21.88 37.16
CA ASN A 52 -17.34 -23.27 36.77
C ASN A 52 -18.35 -23.40 35.61
N THR A 53 -18.89 -22.29 35.14
CA THR A 53 -19.89 -22.24 34.07
C THR A 53 -19.59 -21.05 33.17
N ASP A 54 -19.34 -21.32 31.90
CA ASP A 54 -19.05 -20.26 30.93
C ASP A 54 -20.33 -19.46 30.65
N ASP A 55 -20.20 -18.13 30.74
CA ASP A 55 -21.26 -17.14 30.45
C ASP A 55 -21.12 -16.51 29.08
N LEU A 56 -20.15 -16.97 28.25
CA LEU A 56 -19.81 -16.47 26.93
C LEU A 56 -19.21 -15.05 26.95
N SER A 57 -18.73 -14.60 28.11
CA SER A 57 -18.10 -13.28 28.25
C SER A 57 -16.61 -13.25 27.90
N CYS A 58 -16.02 -14.38 27.46
CA CYS A 58 -14.59 -14.49 27.22
C CYS A 58 -14.08 -13.49 26.17
N ILE A 59 -13.09 -12.71 26.56
CA ILE A 59 -12.37 -11.78 25.68
C ILE A 59 -11.06 -12.40 25.30
N LEU A 60 -10.94 -12.88 24.06
CA LEU A 60 -9.69 -13.45 23.56
C LEU A 60 -8.67 -12.35 23.20
N PRO A 61 -7.36 -12.56 23.43
CA PRO A 61 -6.33 -11.63 23.03
C PRO A 61 -6.23 -11.53 21.50
N ILE A 62 -6.28 -10.32 20.99
CA ILE A 62 -5.98 -9.96 19.61
C ILE A 62 -4.72 -9.10 19.66
N TYR A 63 -3.60 -9.67 19.24
CA TYR A 63 -2.32 -8.98 19.29
C TYR A 63 -2.13 -8.07 18.07
N GLY A 64 -1.54 -6.88 18.26
CA GLY A 64 -1.24 -5.94 17.21
C GLY A 64 -0.71 -4.63 17.74
N CYS A 65 -0.38 -3.71 16.82
CA CYS A 65 -0.04 -2.34 17.18
C CYS A 65 -1.30 -1.59 17.63
N MET A 66 -1.29 -1.04 18.84
CA MET A 66 -2.40 -0.27 19.41
C MET A 66 -2.20 1.26 19.31
N ASP A 67 -1.09 1.72 18.73
CA ASP A 67 -0.84 3.15 18.49
C ASP A 67 -1.57 3.57 17.19
N SER A 68 -2.59 4.41 17.32
CA SER A 68 -3.39 4.92 16.18
C SER A 68 -2.61 5.82 15.24
N THR A 69 -1.41 6.27 15.61
CA THR A 69 -0.52 7.08 14.77
C THR A 69 0.49 6.24 13.99
N ALA A 70 0.57 4.94 14.29
CA ALA A 70 1.49 4.02 13.62
C ALA A 70 0.96 3.58 12.25
N PHE A 71 1.89 3.32 11.33
CA PHE A 71 1.59 2.84 9.98
C PHE A 71 0.79 1.52 9.96
N ASN A 72 1.11 0.61 10.88
CA ASN A 72 0.50 -0.71 10.99
C ASN A 72 -0.49 -0.82 12.16
N TYR A 73 -1.16 0.28 12.51
CA TYR A 73 -2.22 0.28 13.52
C TYR A 73 -3.28 -0.78 13.25
N ASN A 74 -3.62 -1.55 14.28
CA ASN A 74 -4.70 -2.53 14.23
C ASN A 74 -5.82 -2.13 15.21
N SER A 75 -6.92 -1.61 14.70
CA SER A 75 -8.07 -1.17 15.52
C SER A 75 -8.80 -2.30 16.28
N LEU A 76 -8.53 -3.56 15.93
CA LEU A 76 -9.12 -4.73 16.61
C LEU A 76 -8.20 -5.27 17.70
N ALA A 77 -6.94 -4.84 17.75
CA ALA A 77 -6.01 -5.28 18.78
C ALA A 77 -6.48 -4.81 20.17
N ASN A 78 -6.43 -5.74 21.13
CA ASN A 78 -6.69 -5.47 22.54
C ASN A 78 -5.48 -5.81 23.43
N VAL A 79 -4.37 -6.26 22.80
CA VAL A 79 -3.06 -6.50 23.44
C VAL A 79 -1.98 -5.95 22.52
N ASP A 80 -1.23 -4.97 22.99
CA ASP A 80 -0.08 -4.46 22.25
C ASP A 80 1.04 -5.50 22.23
N ASN A 81 1.55 -5.78 21.03
CA ASN A 81 2.66 -6.72 20.82
C ASN A 81 4.01 -6.03 20.55
N GLY A 82 4.08 -4.71 20.68
CA GLY A 82 5.27 -3.91 20.42
C GLY A 82 5.70 -3.83 18.96
N SER A 83 4.81 -4.19 18.00
CA SER A 83 5.15 -4.21 16.57
C SER A 83 4.88 -2.89 15.84
N CYS A 84 4.57 -1.81 16.56
CA CYS A 84 4.24 -0.52 15.96
C CYS A 84 5.38 0.00 15.08
N LEU A 85 5.06 0.34 13.83
CA LEU A 85 5.95 0.96 12.88
C LEU A 85 5.59 2.44 12.72
N PRO A 86 6.57 3.36 12.80
CA PRO A 86 6.29 4.77 12.59
C PRO A 86 5.88 5.03 11.13
N VAL A 87 5.06 6.05 10.92
CA VAL A 87 4.80 6.60 9.58
C VAL A 87 6.06 7.35 9.13
N ILE A 88 6.60 6.98 7.96
CA ILE A 88 7.74 7.64 7.31
C ILE A 88 7.25 8.13 5.95
N LEU A 89 7.08 9.46 5.83
CA LEU A 89 6.56 10.11 4.64
C LEU A 89 7.65 10.29 3.59
N GLY A 90 7.29 10.16 2.32
CA GLY A 90 8.13 10.39 1.16
C GLY A 90 7.58 9.72 -0.09
N CYS A 91 8.26 9.92 -1.23
CA CYS A 91 7.87 9.27 -2.48
C CYS A 91 8.08 7.76 -2.42
N THR A 92 7.00 6.98 -2.59
CA THR A 92 7.03 5.51 -2.56
C THR A 92 7.03 4.86 -3.95
N ASP A 93 7.05 5.67 -5.03
CA ASP A 93 7.12 5.17 -6.40
C ASP A 93 8.58 4.88 -6.80
N PRO A 94 8.97 3.62 -7.08
CA PRO A 94 10.34 3.25 -7.39
C PRO A 94 10.86 3.79 -8.73
N ILE A 95 9.98 4.30 -9.62
CA ILE A 95 10.40 4.92 -10.87
C ILE A 95 10.66 6.42 -10.72
N ALA A 96 10.28 7.03 -9.61
CA ALA A 96 10.50 8.45 -9.36
C ALA A 96 11.99 8.75 -9.07
N LEU A 97 12.43 9.94 -9.47
CA LEU A 97 13.82 10.40 -9.27
C LEU A 97 14.18 10.61 -7.79
N ASN A 98 13.17 10.86 -6.96
CA ASN A 98 13.29 11.07 -5.52
C ASN A 98 12.67 9.94 -4.71
N TYR A 99 12.67 8.71 -5.25
CA TYR A 99 12.22 7.53 -4.53
C TYR A 99 12.89 7.40 -3.16
N CYS A 100 12.08 7.13 -2.14
CA CYS A 100 12.53 6.92 -0.78
C CYS A 100 12.36 5.45 -0.37
N ASP A 101 13.44 4.68 -0.35
CA ASP A 101 13.44 3.24 -0.02
C ASP A 101 12.94 2.94 1.41
N SER A 102 13.14 3.87 2.34
CA SER A 102 12.73 3.71 3.75
C SER A 102 11.33 4.25 4.05
N CYS A 103 10.67 4.93 3.09
CA CYS A 103 9.35 5.50 3.28
C CYS A 103 8.26 4.43 3.12
N ASN A 104 7.25 4.50 3.98
CA ASN A 104 6.12 3.58 3.97
C ASN A 104 4.77 4.25 3.67
N THR A 105 4.78 5.57 3.51
CA THR A 105 3.58 6.37 3.25
C THR A 105 3.91 7.44 2.22
N ASP A 106 3.18 7.43 1.10
CA ASP A 106 3.34 8.43 0.05
C ASP A 106 2.86 9.81 0.53
N ASP A 107 3.69 10.83 0.31
CA ASP A 107 3.38 12.24 0.60
C ASP A 107 3.08 13.04 -0.67
N PHE A 108 2.93 12.37 -1.82
CA PHE A 108 2.71 12.95 -3.15
C PHE A 108 3.84 13.85 -3.65
N SER A 109 5.05 13.68 -3.11
CA SER A 109 6.25 14.41 -3.52
C SER A 109 6.99 13.79 -4.70
N CYS A 110 6.48 12.71 -5.31
CA CYS A 110 7.14 11.96 -6.36
C CYS A 110 7.44 12.83 -7.59
N ILE A 111 8.70 12.84 -8.01
CA ILE A 111 9.17 13.52 -9.22
C ILE A 111 9.42 12.45 -10.29
N LEU A 112 8.50 12.33 -11.24
CA LEU A 112 8.64 11.37 -12.33
C LEU A 112 9.67 11.86 -13.37
N PRO A 113 10.44 10.95 -14.00
CA PRO A 113 11.37 11.31 -15.05
C PRO A 113 10.62 11.77 -16.32
N ILE A 114 10.99 12.95 -16.82
CA ILE A 114 10.57 13.48 -18.12
C ILE A 114 11.82 13.57 -18.96
N TYR A 115 11.93 12.67 -19.93
CA TYR A 115 13.11 12.56 -20.78
C TYR A 115 13.08 13.57 -21.93
N GLY A 116 14.24 14.17 -22.25
CA GLY A 116 14.39 15.09 -23.37
C GLY A 116 15.75 15.77 -23.33
N CYS A 117 16.01 16.67 -24.29
CA CYS A 117 17.19 17.53 -24.24
C CYS A 117 17.04 18.57 -23.14
N THR A 118 17.93 18.56 -22.16
CA THR A 118 17.95 19.49 -21.01
C THR A 118 18.86 20.70 -21.21
N ASP A 119 19.59 20.78 -22.32
CA ASP A 119 20.45 21.92 -22.66
C ASP A 119 19.67 23.01 -23.39
N SER A 120 19.44 24.15 -22.74
CA SER A 120 18.72 25.31 -23.28
C SER A 120 19.35 25.98 -24.49
N THR A 121 20.60 25.62 -24.82
CA THR A 121 21.30 26.14 -26.00
C THR A 121 21.06 25.30 -27.26
N MET A 122 20.35 24.20 -27.17
CA MET A 122 20.09 23.26 -28.25
C MET A 122 18.75 23.53 -28.94
N PHE A 123 18.65 23.15 -30.22
CA PHE A 123 17.46 23.35 -31.07
C PHE A 123 16.21 22.67 -30.50
N ASN A 124 16.37 21.45 -30.00
CA ASN A 124 15.27 20.62 -29.48
C ASN A 124 15.18 20.63 -27.96
N TYR A 125 15.63 21.73 -27.32
CA TYR A 125 15.48 21.89 -25.87
C TYR A 125 14.04 21.65 -25.40
N ASN A 126 13.87 20.83 -24.36
CA ASN A 126 12.58 20.62 -23.72
C ASN A 126 12.60 21.20 -22.29
N PRO A 127 11.94 22.33 -22.02
CA PRO A 127 11.96 22.95 -20.68
C PRO A 127 11.28 22.12 -19.59
N LEU A 128 10.53 21.08 -19.95
CA LEU A 128 9.89 20.16 -18.99
C LEU A 128 10.77 18.93 -18.68
N ALA A 129 11.80 18.68 -19.49
CA ALA A 129 12.68 17.54 -19.24
C ALA A 129 13.52 17.76 -17.98
N ASN A 130 13.53 16.72 -17.13
CA ASN A 130 14.36 16.67 -15.92
C ASN A 130 15.42 15.56 -15.98
N VAL A 131 15.43 14.78 -17.08
CA VAL A 131 16.44 13.75 -17.39
C VAL A 131 16.88 13.90 -18.83
N ASP A 132 18.16 14.12 -19.05
CA ASP A 132 18.73 14.16 -20.40
C ASP A 132 18.74 12.73 -20.99
N ASN A 133 18.20 12.62 -22.21
CA ASN A 133 18.17 11.35 -22.97
C ASN A 133 19.23 11.31 -24.09
N ASN A 134 20.17 12.24 -24.09
CA ASN A 134 21.20 12.42 -25.11
C ASN A 134 20.66 12.69 -26.52
N SER A 135 19.46 13.25 -26.64
CA SER A 135 18.86 13.60 -27.94
C SER A 135 19.12 15.04 -28.36
N CYS A 136 19.95 15.78 -27.61
CA CYS A 136 20.22 17.19 -27.90
C CYS A 136 20.79 17.37 -29.32
N ALA A 137 20.11 18.21 -30.11
CA ALA A 137 20.52 18.56 -31.47
C ALA A 137 20.94 20.02 -31.52
N PRO A 138 22.13 20.35 -32.06
CA PRO A 138 22.57 21.72 -32.22
C PRO A 138 21.75 22.47 -33.30
N TYR A 139 21.73 23.79 -33.24
CA TYR A 139 21.24 24.61 -34.35
C TYR A 139 22.14 24.44 -35.58
N VAL A 140 21.53 24.07 -36.70
CA VAL A 140 22.18 24.00 -38.04
C VAL A 140 21.49 25.00 -38.92
N TYR A 141 22.17 26.12 -39.19
CA TYR A 141 21.59 27.23 -39.95
C TYR A 141 21.80 27.03 -41.46
N GLY A 142 20.71 27.21 -42.23
CA GLY A 142 20.73 27.10 -43.68
C GLY A 142 19.37 27.43 -44.29
N CYS A 143 19.25 27.27 -45.62
CA CYS A 143 17.93 27.35 -46.26
C CYS A 143 17.12 26.10 -46.01
N THR A 144 15.99 26.23 -45.31
CA THR A 144 15.13 25.08 -44.91
C THR A 144 14.00 24.81 -45.89
N ASP A 145 13.80 25.65 -46.94
CA ASP A 145 12.78 25.47 -47.94
C ASP A 145 13.25 24.57 -49.10
N PRO A 146 12.67 23.37 -49.30
CA PRO A 146 13.08 22.45 -50.37
C PRO A 146 12.77 22.93 -51.79
N SER A 147 12.00 24.02 -51.96
CA SER A 147 11.73 24.63 -53.25
C SER A 147 12.82 25.61 -53.70
N MET A 148 13.86 25.82 -52.92
CA MET A 148 14.92 26.76 -53.19
C MET A 148 16.19 26.11 -53.76
N LEU A 149 16.96 26.87 -54.52
CA LEU A 149 18.16 26.39 -55.22
C LEU A 149 19.24 25.85 -54.25
N ASN A 150 19.40 26.54 -53.13
CA ASN A 150 20.39 26.22 -52.10
C ASN A 150 19.79 25.59 -50.86
N TYR A 151 18.72 24.79 -51.04
CA TYR A 151 18.13 23.98 -49.94
C TYR A 151 19.22 23.12 -49.29
N ASP A 152 19.27 23.20 -47.95
CA ASP A 152 20.14 22.34 -47.14
C ASP A 152 19.28 21.36 -46.30
N PRO A 153 19.25 20.06 -46.64
CA PRO A 153 18.45 19.07 -45.93
C PRO A 153 18.93 18.81 -44.50
N LEU A 154 20.11 19.29 -44.10
CA LEU A 154 20.61 19.18 -42.73
C LEU A 154 20.28 20.42 -41.88
N ALA A 155 19.89 21.53 -42.50
CA ALA A 155 19.46 22.73 -41.77
C ALA A 155 18.17 22.49 -41.01
N ASN A 156 18.17 22.85 -39.72
CA ASN A 156 16.97 22.84 -38.86
C ASN A 156 16.54 24.26 -38.47
N THR A 157 17.27 25.27 -38.90
CA THR A 157 17.00 26.67 -38.54
C THR A 157 17.26 27.55 -39.76
N GLU A 158 16.19 28.28 -40.14
CA GLU A 158 16.25 29.23 -41.27
C GLU A 158 17.19 30.40 -40.95
N ASN A 159 18.09 30.72 -41.91
CA ASN A 159 19.05 31.84 -41.82
C ASN A 159 18.75 32.94 -42.87
N PHE A 160 17.63 32.83 -43.58
CA PHE A 160 17.22 33.76 -44.63
C PHE A 160 18.16 33.82 -45.83
N SER A 161 18.93 32.76 -46.10
CA SER A 161 19.84 32.67 -47.23
C SER A 161 19.25 31.99 -48.44
N CYS A 162 17.97 31.63 -48.42
CA CYS A 162 17.29 30.93 -49.50
C CYS A 162 17.37 31.69 -50.83
N ILE A 163 17.81 30.99 -51.88
CA ILE A 163 17.92 31.55 -53.24
C ILE A 163 16.85 30.90 -54.11
N PRO A 164 15.90 31.66 -54.68
CA PRO A 164 14.90 31.08 -55.56
C PRO A 164 15.49 30.61 -56.88
N PHE A 165 14.87 29.61 -57.48
CA PHE A 165 15.16 29.29 -58.88
C PHE A 165 14.70 30.41 -59.77
N ILE A 166 15.63 30.86 -60.61
CA ILE A 166 15.34 31.82 -61.70
C ILE A 166 15.40 31.03 -63.00
N TYR A 167 14.26 30.98 -63.68
CA TYR A 167 14.10 30.26 -64.92
C TYR A 167 14.27 31.19 -66.11
N GLY A 168 15.13 30.84 -67.00
CA GLY A 168 15.40 31.61 -68.21
C GLY A 168 16.20 30.83 -69.24
N CYS A 169 16.44 31.38 -70.38
CA CYS A 169 17.26 30.78 -71.41
C CYS A 169 18.74 31.03 -71.03
N MET A 170 19.48 29.94 -70.67
CA MET A 170 20.88 29.99 -70.30
C MET A 170 21.85 29.91 -71.47
N ASP A 171 21.38 29.80 -72.72
CA ASP A 171 22.21 29.79 -73.91
C ASP A 171 22.51 31.25 -74.33
N SER A 172 23.75 31.67 -74.10
CA SER A 172 24.21 33.04 -74.41
C SER A 172 24.21 33.37 -75.90
N THR A 173 23.96 32.40 -76.78
CA THR A 173 23.86 32.62 -78.22
C THR A 173 22.42 32.73 -78.70
N ALA A 174 21.45 32.42 -77.84
CA ALA A 174 20.03 32.49 -78.15
C ALA A 174 19.52 33.96 -78.08
N LEU A 175 18.49 34.24 -78.92
CA LEU A 175 17.87 35.61 -79.01
C LEU A 175 17.09 35.98 -77.72
N ASN A 176 16.71 35.01 -76.93
CA ASN A 176 15.98 35.21 -75.68
C ASN A 176 16.78 34.80 -74.44
N TYR A 177 18.13 34.93 -74.52
CA TYR A 177 19.03 34.74 -73.39
C TYR A 177 18.66 35.67 -72.22
N ASP A 178 18.53 35.08 -71.03
CA ASP A 178 18.22 35.79 -69.81
C ASP A 178 19.11 35.32 -68.64
#